data_a42c3d940ef4e5150928a83a0ae5c862
#
_entry.id   a42c3d940ef4e5150928a83a0ae5c862
#
_cell.length_a   1.000
_cell.length_b   1.000
_cell.length_c   1.000
_cell.angle_alpha   90.00
_cell.angle_beta   90.00
_cell.angle_gamma   90.00
#
_symmetry.space_group_name_H-M   'P 1'
#
loop_
_entity.id
_entity.type
_entity.pdbx_description
1 polymer ?
#
loop_
_entity_poly.entity_id
_entity_poly.type
_entity_poly.pdbx_seq_one_letter_code
_entity_poly.pdbx_strand_id
1 'polypeptide(L)'
;MSSTTILDLTATPQEQAPLPALLRNVRRATDAGDDPFMPPGYLQARACFELGPTARGATAVSQKFEVQADEVLVIELADGGVLITSASELQASLARSRPDLLGSQGEILFDRLRADGAATRGLAADLVGGLISRVFALAVGASDDAIISDARAKLGELTRGRGSEAIELGVSWLGTKALMWAIEKRLERQPGIYCWQAVQGAAAAESDEQARARAQRELQAAAAAGEPVLVFVHGTGSSTRGSFGDLQLDERELWSILEREFDGRIYAFEHRTLSESPIENARQLLAALPAGLRLSLVTHSRGGLVGDLICLENFDSLIEHYRSDLPATGETDTAAATVVQRELGDAHGEQRQLLRALASELAEKKPVVQRYVRVASPAQGTRLASGNLDVFLSGLLTLLGQIPFFFGNPLYSACKRVVLEIARRRTSAHLVPGIEAMLPESPMARLLRDAPVRPGIEMAVIAGDIEGGGLL
;
A
#
# COMPACT_ATOMS: atom_id res chain seq x y z
N MET A 1 25.85 -16.08 0.56
CA MET A 1 26.86 -15.16 -0.03
C MET A 1 26.17 -13.83 -0.19
N SER A 2 26.68 -12.76 0.45
CA SER A 2 26.13 -11.40 0.29
C SER A 2 26.38 -10.95 -1.15
N SER A 3 25.34 -10.87 -1.97
CA SER A 3 25.49 -10.41 -3.36
C SER A 3 25.52 -8.89 -3.35
N THR A 4 26.67 -8.31 -3.70
CA THR A 4 26.80 -6.88 -3.97
C THR A 4 26.38 -6.56 -5.40
N THR A 5 25.74 -5.42 -5.60
CA THR A 5 25.42 -4.88 -6.93
C THR A 5 26.30 -3.65 -7.17
N ILE A 6 26.91 -3.57 -8.34
CA ILE A 6 27.79 -2.45 -8.72
C ILE A 6 26.99 -1.41 -9.50
N LEU A 7 27.05 -0.16 -9.06
CA LEU A 7 26.60 1.01 -9.82
C LEU A 7 27.78 1.61 -10.55
N ASP A 8 27.68 1.76 -11.87
CA ASP A 8 28.65 2.47 -12.71
C ASP A 8 28.05 3.82 -13.11
N LEU A 9 28.63 4.91 -12.61
CA LEU A 9 28.05 6.24 -12.74
C LEU A 9 29.12 7.34 -12.79
N THR A 10 28.82 8.40 -13.54
CA THR A 10 29.60 9.65 -13.54
C THR A 10 28.86 10.70 -12.73
N ALA A 11 29.33 10.99 -11.54
CA ALA A 11 28.65 11.83 -10.58
C ALA A 11 29.60 12.67 -9.73
N THR A 12 29.07 13.67 -9.07
CA THR A 12 29.73 14.39 -7.99
C THR A 12 29.39 13.72 -6.67
N PRO A 13 30.37 13.06 -5.99
CA PRO A 13 30.14 12.50 -4.67
C PRO A 13 29.97 13.61 -3.65
N GLN A 14 29.02 13.45 -2.72
CA GLN A 14 28.87 14.37 -1.59
C GLN A 14 29.50 13.77 -0.35
N GLU A 15 30.44 14.51 0.28
CA GLU A 15 31.20 14.07 1.47
C GLU A 15 30.30 13.83 2.69
N GLN A 16 29.16 14.56 2.80
CA GLN A 16 28.13 14.32 3.79
C GLN A 16 26.79 14.13 3.04
N ALA A 17 26.44 12.88 2.80
CA ALA A 17 25.22 12.57 2.10
C ALA A 17 24.00 12.92 2.98
N PRO A 18 23.20 13.96 2.62
CA PRO A 18 21.95 14.21 3.32
C PRO A 18 20.96 13.09 3.01
N LEU A 19 20.02 12.82 3.88
CA LEU A 19 18.90 11.94 3.52
C LEU A 19 18.09 12.56 2.35
N PRO A 20 17.49 11.73 1.47
CA PRO A 20 16.58 12.18 0.43
C PRO A 20 15.48 13.10 1.01
N ALA A 21 15.08 14.11 0.26
CA ALA A 21 14.12 15.11 0.75
C ALA A 21 12.82 14.45 1.25
N LEU A 22 12.32 13.46 0.52
CA LEU A 22 11.13 12.69 0.86
C LEU A 22 11.25 11.93 2.19
N LEU A 23 12.47 11.46 2.52
CA LEU A 23 12.73 10.66 3.72
C LEU A 23 13.13 11.50 4.93
N ARG A 24 13.41 12.79 4.74
CA ARG A 24 13.67 13.70 5.87
C ARG A 24 12.39 13.87 6.68
N ASN A 25 12.52 13.74 8.00
CA ASN A 25 11.45 14.14 8.91
C ASN A 25 11.46 15.66 9.01
N VAL A 26 10.69 16.34 8.16
CA VAL A 26 10.45 17.77 8.29
C VAL A 26 9.35 17.92 9.35
N ARG A 27 9.73 17.88 10.63
CA ARG A 27 8.85 18.27 11.72
C ARG A 27 8.79 19.80 11.78
N ARG A 28 7.59 20.34 11.96
CA ARG A 28 7.46 21.70 12.49
C ARG A 28 8.14 21.72 13.86
N ALA A 29 8.88 22.77 14.17
CA ALA A 29 9.67 22.92 15.40
C ALA A 29 8.87 22.82 16.73
N THR A 30 7.59 22.48 16.70
CA THR A 30 6.68 22.39 17.84
C THR A 30 6.44 20.99 18.38
N ASP A 31 6.83 19.92 17.64
CA ASP A 31 6.55 18.54 18.07
C ASP A 31 7.83 17.83 18.50
N ALA A 32 8.12 17.87 19.80
CA ALA A 32 9.33 17.32 20.44
C ALA A 32 9.25 15.80 20.74
N GLY A 33 8.57 15.01 19.93
CA GLY A 33 8.52 13.55 20.10
C GLY A 33 9.27 12.79 19.00
N ASP A 34 9.89 11.64 19.30
CA ASP A 34 10.50 10.76 18.32
C ASP A 34 9.44 10.18 17.39
N ASP A 35 9.76 10.10 16.08
CA ASP A 35 8.90 9.44 15.11
C ASP A 35 8.94 7.92 15.36
N PRO A 36 7.83 7.28 15.75
CA PRO A 36 7.83 5.86 16.10
C PRO A 36 8.10 4.94 14.92
N PHE A 37 7.96 5.45 13.69
CA PHE A 37 8.22 4.70 12.47
C PHE A 37 9.66 4.87 11.96
N MET A 38 10.31 5.98 12.32
CA MET A 38 11.65 6.37 11.84
C MET A 38 12.51 6.79 13.04
N PRO A 39 12.88 5.85 13.93
CA PRO A 39 13.69 6.18 15.10
C PRO A 39 15.08 6.71 14.69
N PRO A 40 15.76 7.48 15.56
CA PRO A 40 17.10 7.97 15.31
C PRO A 40 18.05 6.83 14.91
N GLY A 41 18.82 7.01 13.83
CA GLY A 41 19.76 6.00 13.32
C GLY A 41 19.13 4.87 12.49
N TYR A 42 17.82 4.85 12.30
CA TYR A 42 17.16 3.88 11.42
C TYR A 42 17.58 4.03 9.95
N LEU A 43 17.82 5.24 9.49
CA LEU A 43 18.31 5.53 8.16
C LEU A 43 19.69 6.20 8.23
N GLN A 44 20.65 5.69 7.46
CA GLN A 44 21.95 6.31 7.25
C GLN A 44 22.25 6.37 5.77
N ALA A 45 22.50 7.57 5.27
CA ALA A 45 22.98 7.74 3.90
C ALA A 45 24.48 7.36 3.84
N ARG A 46 24.78 6.23 3.20
CA ARG A 46 26.15 5.78 2.97
C ARG A 46 26.80 6.53 1.79
N ALA A 47 26.01 6.84 0.78
CA ALA A 47 26.45 7.60 -0.37
C ALA A 47 25.29 8.42 -0.96
N CYS A 48 25.64 9.56 -1.56
CA CYS A 48 24.76 10.38 -2.38
C CYS A 48 25.53 10.84 -3.62
N PHE A 49 24.94 10.62 -4.78
CA PHE A 49 25.51 10.95 -6.08
C PHE A 49 24.60 11.92 -6.81
N GLU A 50 25.10 13.12 -7.13
CA GLU A 50 24.40 14.06 -8.00
C GLU A 50 24.75 13.78 -9.46
N LEU A 51 23.74 13.47 -10.27
CA LEU A 51 23.87 13.12 -11.69
C LEU A 51 23.52 14.29 -12.62
N GLY A 52 23.25 15.48 -12.09
CA GLY A 52 22.87 16.68 -12.82
C GLY A 52 24.08 17.44 -13.43
N PRO A 53 23.84 18.50 -14.23
CA PRO A 53 24.90 19.43 -14.59
C PRO A 53 25.46 20.02 -13.31
N THR A 54 26.76 19.83 -13.12
CA THR A 54 27.49 20.25 -11.92
C THR A 54 27.32 21.74 -11.66
N ALA A 55 27.08 22.12 -10.39
CA ALA A 55 27.22 23.50 -9.95
C ALA A 55 28.65 24.01 -10.30
N ARG A 56 28.79 25.30 -10.66
CA ARG A 56 30.08 25.88 -11.07
C ARG A 56 31.17 25.49 -10.07
N GLY A 57 32.11 24.66 -10.53
CA GLY A 57 33.35 24.31 -9.78
C GLY A 57 33.42 22.87 -9.26
N ALA A 58 32.40 22.06 -9.36
CA ALA A 58 32.45 20.63 -8.99
C ALA A 58 32.78 19.76 -10.22
N THR A 59 33.68 18.79 -10.07
CA THR A 59 34.07 17.87 -11.14
C THR A 59 33.39 16.54 -10.95
N ALA A 60 32.55 16.14 -11.94
CA ALA A 60 31.97 14.80 -11.98
C ALA A 60 33.07 13.77 -12.26
N VAL A 61 33.09 12.68 -11.53
CA VAL A 61 34.05 11.60 -11.65
C VAL A 61 33.33 10.31 -12.02
N SER A 62 33.85 9.58 -13.01
CA SER A 62 33.40 8.22 -13.31
C SER A 62 33.85 7.28 -12.21
N GLN A 63 32.93 6.54 -11.61
CA GLN A 63 33.24 5.66 -10.48
C GLN A 63 32.32 4.45 -10.44
N LYS A 64 32.81 3.38 -9.84
CA LYS A 64 32.04 2.20 -9.50
C LYS A 64 31.79 2.19 -8.01
N PHE A 65 30.53 2.02 -7.63
CA PHE A 65 30.11 2.01 -6.23
C PHE A 65 29.38 0.70 -5.92
N GLU A 66 29.79 0.03 -4.84
CA GLU A 66 29.22 -1.24 -4.40
C GLU A 66 28.06 -0.97 -3.44
N VAL A 67 26.87 -1.46 -3.77
CA VAL A 67 25.67 -1.45 -2.92
C VAL A 67 25.54 -2.83 -2.29
N GLN A 68 25.41 -2.86 -0.97
CA GLN A 68 25.24 -4.09 -0.23
C GLN A 68 23.82 -4.63 -0.37
N ALA A 69 23.66 -5.93 -0.12
CA ALA A 69 22.38 -6.62 -0.30
C ALA A 69 21.24 -6.10 0.61
N ASP A 70 21.59 -5.53 1.76
CA ASP A 70 20.68 -4.98 2.78
C ASP A 70 20.47 -3.47 2.65
N GLU A 71 21.11 -2.84 1.67
CA GLU A 71 20.95 -1.42 1.39
C GLU A 71 19.81 -1.16 0.42
N VAL A 72 19.21 0.00 0.58
CA VAL A 72 18.12 0.50 -0.26
C VAL A 72 18.65 1.62 -1.15
N LEU A 73 18.36 1.55 -2.43
CA LEU A 73 18.54 2.65 -3.37
C LEU A 73 17.35 3.59 -3.33
N VAL A 74 17.62 4.88 -3.26
CA VAL A 74 16.64 5.93 -3.50
C VAL A 74 17.10 6.75 -4.70
N ILE A 75 16.29 6.74 -5.75
CA ILE A 75 16.54 7.45 -7.00
C ILE A 75 15.55 8.60 -7.07
N GLU A 76 16.08 9.84 -6.99
CA GLU A 76 15.27 11.04 -7.16
C GLU A 76 15.29 11.49 -8.62
N LEU A 77 14.13 11.84 -9.14
CA LEU A 77 13.93 12.38 -10.47
C LEU A 77 13.89 13.92 -10.42
N ALA A 78 14.19 14.57 -11.53
CA ALA A 78 14.23 16.03 -11.62
C ALA A 78 12.87 16.70 -11.44
N ASP A 79 11.79 15.98 -11.67
CA ASP A 79 10.39 16.40 -11.46
C ASP A 79 9.89 16.18 -10.02
N GLY A 80 10.75 15.66 -9.14
CA GLY A 80 10.41 15.37 -7.74
C GLY A 80 9.88 13.96 -7.49
N GLY A 81 9.74 13.14 -8.53
CA GLY A 81 9.44 11.70 -8.38
C GLY A 81 10.57 10.97 -7.64
N VAL A 82 10.23 9.90 -6.93
CA VAL A 82 11.20 9.10 -6.18
C VAL A 82 10.94 7.63 -6.41
N LEU A 83 12.00 6.86 -6.71
CA LEU A 83 11.96 5.40 -6.72
C LEU A 83 12.78 4.88 -5.53
N ILE A 84 12.18 4.04 -4.70
CA ILE A 84 12.82 3.36 -3.58
C ILE A 84 12.82 1.87 -3.88
N THR A 85 13.99 1.27 -4.04
CA THR A 85 14.14 -0.13 -4.44
C THR A 85 15.44 -0.72 -3.87
N SER A 86 15.63 -2.04 -3.95
CA SER A 86 16.94 -2.65 -3.75
C SER A 86 17.76 -2.63 -5.04
N ALA A 87 19.08 -2.55 -4.93
CA ALA A 87 19.96 -2.56 -6.10
C ALA A 87 19.80 -3.85 -6.95
N SER A 88 19.58 -4.98 -6.29
CA SER A 88 19.38 -6.27 -6.96
C SER A 88 18.03 -6.36 -7.68
N GLU A 89 16.96 -5.76 -7.14
CA GLU A 89 15.65 -5.76 -7.82
C GLU A 89 15.70 -4.84 -9.05
N LEU A 90 16.36 -3.68 -8.92
CA LEU A 90 16.62 -2.80 -10.07
C LEU A 90 17.41 -3.52 -11.16
N GLN A 91 18.50 -4.21 -10.80
CA GLN A 91 19.31 -5.00 -11.72
C GLN A 91 18.49 -6.11 -12.41
N ALA A 92 17.69 -6.86 -11.64
CA ALA A 92 16.83 -7.91 -12.17
C ALA A 92 15.75 -7.37 -13.12
N SER A 93 15.17 -6.23 -12.78
CA SER A 93 14.19 -5.53 -13.64
C SER A 93 14.82 -5.08 -14.96
N LEU A 94 16.02 -4.48 -14.89
CA LEU A 94 16.77 -4.08 -16.09
C LEU A 94 17.16 -5.31 -16.94
N ALA A 95 17.59 -6.41 -16.34
CA ALA A 95 17.94 -7.63 -17.06
C ALA A 95 16.74 -8.19 -17.87
N ARG A 96 15.53 -8.04 -17.37
CA ARG A 96 14.29 -8.47 -18.07
C ARG A 96 13.86 -7.50 -19.17
N SER A 97 13.94 -6.19 -18.92
CA SER A 97 13.34 -5.17 -19.78
C SER A 97 14.33 -4.42 -20.64
N ARG A 98 15.54 -4.16 -20.13
CA ARG A 98 16.57 -3.36 -20.76
C ARG A 98 17.99 -3.87 -20.46
N PRO A 99 18.36 -5.05 -20.96
CA PRO A 99 19.67 -5.63 -20.72
C PRO A 99 20.84 -4.77 -21.25
N ASP A 100 20.58 -3.86 -22.18
CA ASP A 100 21.53 -2.90 -22.72
C ASP A 100 21.99 -1.84 -21.70
N LEU A 101 21.27 -1.70 -20.58
CA LEU A 101 21.63 -0.82 -19.46
C LEU A 101 22.45 -1.52 -18.39
N LEU A 102 22.81 -2.77 -18.61
CA LEU A 102 23.73 -3.52 -17.75
C LEU A 102 25.09 -3.66 -18.43
N GLY A 103 26.17 -3.58 -17.63
CA GLY A 103 27.52 -3.87 -18.05
C GLY A 103 27.77 -5.37 -18.16
N SER A 104 28.98 -5.74 -18.65
CA SER A 104 29.36 -7.13 -18.91
C SER A 104 29.40 -8.02 -17.65
N GLN A 105 29.52 -7.45 -16.47
CA GLN A 105 29.49 -8.15 -15.19
C GLN A 105 28.21 -7.87 -14.40
N GLY A 106 27.19 -7.32 -15.06
CA GLY A 106 25.91 -7.00 -14.48
C GLY A 106 25.87 -5.64 -13.76
N GLU A 107 26.86 -4.78 -13.92
CA GLU A 107 26.84 -3.43 -13.35
C GLU A 107 25.66 -2.62 -13.92
N ILE A 108 25.02 -1.79 -13.10
CA ILE A 108 23.97 -0.88 -13.55
C ILE A 108 24.64 0.38 -14.11
N LEU A 109 24.46 0.63 -15.41
CA LEU A 109 25.07 1.75 -16.13
C LEU A 109 24.21 3.01 -16.00
N PHE A 110 24.34 3.74 -14.90
CA PHE A 110 23.49 4.91 -14.59
C PHE A 110 23.60 6.04 -15.60
N ASP A 111 24.76 6.23 -16.24
CA ASP A 111 24.91 7.26 -17.29
C ASP A 111 24.04 6.95 -18.51
N ARG A 112 23.93 5.68 -18.87
CA ARG A 112 23.02 5.24 -19.96
C ARG A 112 21.56 5.31 -19.53
N LEU A 113 21.25 4.88 -18.32
CA LEU A 113 19.93 4.96 -17.74
C LEU A 113 19.42 6.41 -17.72
N ARG A 114 20.26 7.35 -17.38
CA ARG A 114 19.98 8.79 -17.39
C ARG A 114 19.82 9.36 -18.80
N ALA A 115 20.68 8.96 -19.74
CA ALA A 115 20.64 9.46 -21.12
C ALA A 115 19.39 8.99 -21.88
N ASP A 116 18.84 7.85 -21.50
CA ASP A 116 17.65 7.25 -22.09
C ASP A 116 16.42 7.55 -21.24
N GLY A 117 15.84 8.73 -21.41
CA GLY A 117 14.59 9.12 -20.74
C GLY A 117 13.39 8.18 -21.04
N ALA A 118 13.48 7.32 -22.10
CA ALA A 118 12.51 6.27 -22.37
C ALA A 118 12.73 5.04 -21.46
N ALA A 119 13.95 4.80 -20.97
CA ALA A 119 14.27 3.70 -20.06
C ALA A 119 13.72 3.96 -18.66
N THR A 120 13.82 5.20 -18.19
CA THR A 120 13.17 5.62 -16.94
C THR A 120 11.66 5.54 -17.04
N ARG A 121 11.07 5.78 -18.21
CA ARG A 121 9.65 5.55 -18.48
C ARG A 121 9.27 4.06 -18.49
N GLY A 122 10.18 3.17 -18.89
CA GLY A 122 9.94 1.71 -18.89
C GLY A 122 10.06 1.06 -17.50
N LEU A 123 10.93 1.57 -16.62
CA LEU A 123 11.10 1.12 -15.22
C LEU A 123 10.08 1.75 -14.29
N ALA A 124 9.61 2.92 -14.65
CA ALA A 124 8.66 3.75 -13.94
C ALA A 124 7.65 4.31 -14.94
N ALA A 125 7.07 3.44 -15.79
CA ALA A 125 6.07 3.87 -16.78
C ALA A 125 4.92 4.65 -16.11
N ASP A 126 4.80 4.49 -14.82
CA ASP A 126 3.82 5.10 -13.93
C ASP A 126 4.41 6.16 -12.98
N LEU A 127 5.73 6.28 -12.93
CA LEU A 127 6.46 7.36 -12.25
C LEU A 127 7.10 8.22 -13.34
N VAL A 128 6.36 9.20 -13.80
CA VAL A 128 6.74 10.39 -14.57
C VAL A 128 8.14 10.36 -15.21
N GLY A 129 8.22 10.46 -16.53
CA GLY A 129 9.44 10.41 -17.34
C GLY A 129 10.45 11.51 -17.04
N GLY A 130 10.93 11.57 -15.81
CA GLY A 130 11.90 12.52 -15.32
C GLY A 130 13.34 12.03 -15.49
N LEU A 131 14.27 12.95 -15.74
CA LEU A 131 15.70 12.68 -15.69
C LEU A 131 16.12 12.38 -14.24
N ILE A 132 16.94 11.35 -14.03
CA ILE A 132 17.51 11.05 -12.71
C ILE A 132 18.39 12.22 -12.29
N SER A 133 18.11 12.80 -11.13
CA SER A 133 18.83 13.91 -10.54
C SER A 133 19.84 13.45 -9.48
N ARG A 134 19.44 12.54 -8.61
CA ARG A 134 20.27 12.03 -7.50
C ARG A 134 20.02 10.54 -7.27
N VAL A 135 21.07 9.86 -6.80
CA VAL A 135 21.01 8.46 -6.36
C VAL A 135 21.62 8.38 -4.96
N PHE A 136 20.91 7.76 -4.05
CA PHE A 136 21.33 7.52 -2.68
C PHE A 136 21.46 6.02 -2.43
N ALA A 137 22.50 5.62 -1.72
CA ALA A 137 22.58 4.31 -1.10
C ALA A 137 22.35 4.48 0.41
N LEU A 138 21.29 3.88 0.92
CA LEU A 138 20.88 3.99 2.30
C LEU A 138 21.08 2.67 3.03
N ALA A 139 21.81 2.69 4.13
CA ALA A 139 21.74 1.64 5.12
C ALA A 139 20.43 1.84 5.93
N VAL A 140 19.59 0.82 5.90
CA VAL A 140 18.37 0.76 6.71
C VAL A 140 18.64 -0.14 7.90
N GLY A 141 18.57 0.40 9.11
CA GLY A 141 18.92 -0.30 10.33
C GLY A 141 18.21 -1.64 10.46
N ALA A 142 18.99 -2.69 10.73
CA ALA A 142 18.47 -3.99 11.13
C ALA A 142 17.97 -3.83 12.56
N SER A 143 16.70 -3.85 12.76
CA SER A 143 16.13 -3.31 13.97
C SER A 143 15.80 -4.36 15.02
N ASP A 144 16.28 -4.13 16.20
CA ASP A 144 15.66 -4.49 17.48
C ASP A 144 14.62 -3.43 17.91
N ASP A 145 14.01 -2.73 16.94
CA ASP A 145 13.02 -1.71 17.25
C ASP A 145 11.66 -2.32 17.64
N ALA A 146 10.82 -1.51 18.24
CA ALA A 146 9.52 -1.94 18.75
C ALA A 146 8.59 -2.50 17.63
N ILE A 147 8.79 -2.09 16.37
CA ILE A 147 8.02 -2.61 15.22
C ILE A 147 8.39 -4.06 14.95
N ILE A 148 9.68 -4.37 14.92
CA ILE A 148 10.16 -5.75 14.67
C ILE A 148 9.83 -6.65 15.86
N SER A 149 9.91 -6.14 17.09
CA SER A 149 9.48 -6.88 18.28
C SER A 149 8.00 -7.25 18.21
N ASP A 150 7.13 -6.29 17.88
CA ASP A 150 5.71 -6.54 17.69
C ASP A 150 5.42 -7.49 16.52
N ALA A 151 6.17 -7.36 15.42
CA ALA A 151 6.03 -8.24 14.26
C ALA A 151 6.40 -9.69 14.61
N ARG A 152 7.48 -9.90 15.37
CA ARG A 152 7.88 -11.25 15.87
C ARG A 152 6.82 -11.84 16.80
N ALA A 153 6.30 -11.04 17.72
CA ALA A 153 5.22 -11.47 18.62
C ALA A 153 3.97 -11.89 17.83
N LYS A 154 3.57 -11.07 16.84
CA LYS A 154 2.43 -11.36 15.97
C LYS A 154 2.66 -12.59 15.11
N LEU A 155 3.86 -12.76 14.56
CA LEU A 155 4.21 -13.96 13.81
C LEU A 155 4.07 -15.21 14.67
N GLY A 156 4.53 -15.16 15.94
CA GLY A 156 4.35 -16.25 16.90
C GLY A 156 2.88 -16.59 17.17
N GLU A 157 1.98 -15.59 17.15
CA GLU A 157 0.53 -15.83 17.24
C GLU A 157 0.01 -16.53 15.97
N LEU A 158 0.38 -16.04 14.78
CA LEU A 158 -0.09 -16.56 13.49
C LEU A 158 0.42 -17.97 13.20
N THR A 159 1.56 -18.35 13.77
CA THR A 159 2.19 -19.66 13.56
C THR A 159 1.88 -20.66 14.67
N ARG A 160 1.13 -20.26 15.70
CA ARG A 160 0.81 -21.14 16.84
C ARG A 160 0.09 -22.41 16.37
N GLY A 161 0.69 -23.57 16.67
CA GLY A 161 0.17 -24.89 16.23
C GLY A 161 0.58 -25.30 14.81
N ARG A 162 1.37 -24.52 14.09
CA ARG A 162 2.01 -24.90 12.83
C ARG A 162 3.44 -25.34 13.11
N GLY A 163 3.94 -26.34 12.37
CA GLY A 163 5.32 -26.84 12.52
C GLY A 163 6.35 -25.72 12.32
N SER A 164 7.47 -25.81 13.04
CA SER A 164 8.52 -24.77 13.08
C SER A 164 9.41 -24.79 11.83
N GLU A 165 8.88 -24.43 10.65
CA GLU A 165 9.77 -23.93 9.60
C GLU A 165 10.16 -22.49 9.96
N ALA A 166 11.43 -22.12 9.77
CA ALA A 166 11.92 -20.78 10.04
C ALA A 166 11.23 -19.77 9.10
N ILE A 167 10.15 -19.13 9.59
CA ILE A 167 9.39 -18.13 8.83
C ILE A 167 10.04 -16.77 9.07
N GLU A 168 10.60 -16.17 8.00
CA GLU A 168 11.24 -14.86 8.09
C GLU A 168 10.24 -13.73 7.85
N LEU A 169 10.42 -12.65 8.63
CA LEU A 169 9.63 -11.41 8.45
C LEU A 169 9.90 -10.79 7.08
N GLY A 170 8.83 -10.51 6.33
CA GLY A 170 8.89 -9.83 5.04
C GLY A 170 9.29 -10.70 3.85
N VAL A 171 9.60 -11.99 4.07
CA VAL A 171 10.00 -12.94 3.01
C VAL A 171 8.96 -14.04 2.79
N SER A 172 8.09 -14.26 3.76
CA SER A 172 6.98 -15.22 3.72
C SER A 172 5.64 -14.50 3.85
N TRP A 173 4.53 -15.14 3.44
CA TRP A 173 3.18 -14.56 3.60
C TRP A 173 2.88 -14.19 5.04
N LEU A 174 3.06 -15.11 5.99
CA LEU A 174 2.79 -14.84 7.40
C LEU A 174 3.77 -13.82 7.99
N GLY A 175 5.05 -13.90 7.59
CA GLY A 175 6.07 -12.95 8.03
C GLY A 175 5.78 -11.53 7.54
N THR A 176 5.33 -11.39 6.30
CA THR A 176 4.93 -10.10 5.72
C THR A 176 3.65 -9.58 6.38
N LYS A 177 2.64 -10.44 6.56
CA LYS A 177 1.42 -10.09 7.29
C LYS A 177 1.71 -9.57 8.69
N ALA A 178 2.61 -10.22 9.43
CA ALA A 178 3.01 -9.82 10.78
C ALA A 178 3.75 -8.46 10.79
N LEU A 179 4.66 -8.25 9.82
CA LEU A 179 5.40 -7.00 9.68
C LEU A 179 4.47 -5.82 9.36
N MET A 180 3.60 -5.98 8.35
CA MET A 180 2.64 -4.95 7.97
C MET A 180 1.67 -4.65 9.11
N TRP A 181 1.21 -5.68 9.83
CA TRP A 181 0.36 -5.50 11.01
C TRP A 181 1.05 -4.66 12.09
N ALA A 182 2.34 -4.92 12.37
CA ALA A 182 3.08 -4.19 13.40
C ALA A 182 3.27 -2.70 13.03
N ILE A 183 3.36 -2.38 11.74
CA ILE A 183 3.38 -1.00 11.24
C ILE A 183 1.99 -0.38 11.37
N GLU A 184 0.96 -1.04 10.84
CA GLU A 184 -0.42 -0.54 10.85
C GLU A 184 -1.03 -0.45 12.27
N LYS A 185 -0.55 -1.24 13.23
CA LYS A 185 -0.94 -1.15 14.65
C LYS A 185 -0.69 0.24 15.25
N ARG A 186 0.26 0.99 14.70
CA ARG A 186 0.66 2.31 15.19
C ARG A 186 -0.06 3.48 14.49
N LEU A 187 -0.96 3.18 13.55
CA LEU A 187 -1.81 4.20 12.95
C LEU A 187 -2.80 4.76 13.98
N GLU A 188 -3.24 5.98 13.77
CA GLU A 188 -4.02 6.76 14.75
C GLU A 188 -5.30 6.08 15.23
N ARG A 189 -5.99 5.35 14.34
CA ARG A 189 -7.27 4.71 14.64
C ARG A 189 -7.19 3.19 14.57
N GLN A 190 -7.84 2.53 15.52
CA GLN A 190 -8.04 1.09 15.47
C GLN A 190 -9.09 0.74 14.39
N PRO A 191 -9.01 -0.45 13.75
CA PRO A 191 -10.02 -0.89 12.80
C PRO A 191 -11.44 -0.86 13.40
N GLY A 192 -12.40 -0.41 12.59
CA GLY A 192 -13.80 -0.33 12.98
C GLY A 192 -14.56 0.77 12.25
N ILE A 193 -15.85 0.89 12.58
CA ILE A 193 -16.71 1.94 12.04
C ILE A 193 -16.84 3.10 13.03
N TYR A 194 -16.77 4.32 12.53
CA TYR A 194 -16.78 5.56 13.30
C TYR A 194 -17.76 6.54 12.69
N CYS A 195 -18.42 7.38 13.51
CA CYS A 195 -19.10 8.55 13.00
C CYS A 195 -18.09 9.49 12.32
N TRP A 196 -18.44 10.14 11.22
CA TRP A 196 -17.55 11.00 10.46
C TRP A 196 -16.85 12.05 11.33
N GLN A 197 -17.60 12.70 12.24
CA GLN A 197 -17.05 13.74 13.13
C GLN A 197 -15.91 13.23 14.01
N ALA A 198 -15.91 11.95 14.39
CA ALA A 198 -14.85 11.38 15.21
C ALA A 198 -13.52 11.33 14.45
N VAL A 199 -13.52 11.03 13.14
CA VAL A 199 -12.30 10.93 12.34
C VAL A 199 -11.75 12.30 11.92
N GLN A 200 -12.56 13.37 11.98
CA GLN A 200 -12.14 14.74 11.67
C GLN A 200 -11.42 15.46 12.83
N GLY A 201 -11.28 14.82 13.98
CA GLY A 201 -10.51 15.37 15.10
C GLY A 201 -11.28 16.33 16.02
N ALA A 202 -12.59 16.45 15.87
CA ALA A 202 -13.43 17.32 16.72
C ALA A 202 -13.66 16.75 18.13
N ALA A 203 -13.37 15.46 18.38
CA ALA A 203 -13.58 14.78 19.65
C ALA A 203 -12.26 14.30 20.25
N ALA A 204 -11.41 15.23 20.68
CA ALA A 204 -10.11 14.92 21.31
C ALA A 204 -10.20 14.19 22.67
N ALA A 205 -11.39 13.87 23.17
CA ALA A 205 -11.63 13.27 24.48
C ALA A 205 -12.23 11.84 24.42
N GLU A 206 -12.62 11.33 23.24
CA GLU A 206 -13.29 10.04 23.11
C GLU A 206 -12.29 8.95 22.68
N SER A 207 -12.21 7.84 23.45
CA SER A 207 -11.38 6.70 23.02
C SER A 207 -11.97 6.00 21.79
N ASP A 208 -11.13 5.28 21.03
CA ASP A 208 -11.60 4.51 19.87
C ASP A 208 -12.71 3.53 20.22
N GLU A 209 -12.65 2.91 21.38
CA GLU A 209 -13.70 2.00 21.86
C GLU A 209 -15.04 2.72 22.05
N GLN A 210 -15.00 3.88 22.71
CA GLN A 210 -16.21 4.71 22.94
C GLN A 210 -16.79 5.21 21.62
N ALA A 211 -15.94 5.69 20.70
CA ALA A 211 -16.33 6.18 19.38
C ALA A 211 -17.00 5.08 18.54
N ARG A 212 -16.43 3.85 18.53
CA ARG A 212 -17.03 2.70 17.85
C ARG A 212 -18.36 2.28 18.50
N ALA A 213 -18.41 2.25 19.83
CA ALA A 213 -19.65 1.91 20.55
C ALA A 213 -20.77 2.93 20.27
N ARG A 214 -20.41 4.23 20.12
CA ARG A 214 -21.36 5.27 19.71
C ARG A 214 -21.85 5.02 18.28
N ALA A 215 -20.94 4.85 17.32
CA ALA A 215 -21.30 4.56 15.93
C ALA A 215 -22.20 3.33 15.82
N GLN A 216 -21.90 2.27 16.59
CA GLN A 216 -22.72 1.05 16.61
C GLN A 216 -24.17 1.31 17.09
N ARG A 217 -24.35 2.11 18.16
CA ARG A 217 -25.70 2.48 18.64
C ARG A 217 -26.47 3.29 17.61
N GLU A 218 -25.82 4.27 16.96
CA GLU A 218 -26.44 5.10 15.93
C GLU A 218 -26.82 4.28 14.70
N LEU A 219 -25.97 3.34 14.25
CA LEU A 219 -26.28 2.42 13.15
C LEU A 219 -27.46 1.50 13.48
N GLN A 220 -27.54 1.00 14.72
CA GLN A 220 -28.67 0.18 15.17
C GLN A 220 -29.96 1.00 15.17
N ALA A 221 -29.94 2.24 15.62
CA ALA A 221 -31.08 3.13 15.58
C ALA A 221 -31.51 3.43 14.14
N ALA A 222 -30.58 3.72 13.23
CA ALA A 222 -30.88 3.94 11.81
C ALA A 222 -31.51 2.69 11.15
N ALA A 223 -30.97 1.51 11.44
CA ALA A 223 -31.55 0.25 10.94
C ALA A 223 -32.96 0.02 11.43
N ALA A 224 -33.22 0.24 12.72
CA ALA A 224 -34.55 0.11 13.32
C ALA A 224 -35.56 1.12 12.74
N ALA A 225 -35.12 2.31 12.39
CA ALA A 225 -35.92 3.35 11.76
C ALA A 225 -36.07 3.19 10.23
N GLY A 226 -35.32 2.26 9.62
CA GLY A 226 -35.25 2.12 8.15
C GLY A 226 -34.55 3.29 7.44
N GLU A 227 -33.73 4.04 8.16
CA GLU A 227 -33.04 5.22 7.65
C GLU A 227 -31.74 4.85 6.89
N PRO A 228 -31.44 5.53 5.78
CA PRO A 228 -30.22 5.27 5.03
C PRO A 228 -28.99 5.86 5.75
N VAL A 229 -27.86 5.19 5.58
CA VAL A 229 -26.56 5.65 6.05
C VAL A 229 -25.55 5.71 4.91
N LEU A 230 -24.53 6.60 5.04
CA LEU A 230 -23.40 6.69 4.15
C LEU A 230 -22.14 6.18 4.85
N VAL A 231 -21.39 5.30 4.21
CA VAL A 231 -20.09 4.81 4.71
C VAL A 231 -19.00 5.07 3.70
N PHE A 232 -17.95 5.73 4.14
CA PHE A 232 -16.70 5.92 3.39
C PHE A 232 -15.72 4.78 3.69
N VAL A 233 -15.07 4.25 2.64
CA VAL A 233 -14.07 3.17 2.72
C VAL A 233 -12.80 3.59 2.02
N HIS A 234 -11.73 3.78 2.77
CA HIS A 234 -10.46 4.31 2.27
C HIS A 234 -9.59 3.29 1.52
N GLY A 235 -8.52 3.77 0.86
CA GLY A 235 -7.59 2.97 0.06
C GLY A 235 -6.33 2.53 0.79
N THR A 236 -5.40 1.96 0.02
CA THR A 236 -4.11 1.43 0.50
C THR A 236 -3.30 2.49 1.22
N GLY A 237 -2.73 2.13 2.39
CA GLY A 237 -1.82 2.99 3.14
C GLY A 237 -2.42 4.33 3.58
N SER A 238 -3.76 4.45 3.61
CA SER A 238 -4.50 5.66 3.92
C SER A 238 -5.42 5.49 5.14
N SER A 239 -6.16 6.53 5.46
CA SER A 239 -7.27 6.55 6.40
C SER A 239 -8.48 7.20 5.72
N THR A 240 -9.66 7.11 6.32
CA THR A 240 -10.84 7.78 5.77
C THR A 240 -10.63 9.29 5.67
N ARG A 241 -10.02 9.90 6.68
CA ARG A 241 -9.64 11.32 6.62
C ARG A 241 -8.63 11.60 5.50
N GLY A 242 -7.64 10.74 5.31
CA GLY A 242 -6.63 10.90 4.25
C GLY A 242 -7.19 10.76 2.84
N SER A 243 -8.24 9.94 2.65
CA SER A 243 -8.86 9.73 1.34
C SER A 243 -9.99 10.72 1.01
N PHE A 244 -10.69 11.24 2.03
CA PHE A 244 -11.94 12.00 1.83
C PHE A 244 -12.04 13.29 2.65
N GLY A 245 -10.99 13.65 3.43
CA GLY A 245 -11.02 14.84 4.30
C GLY A 245 -11.25 16.13 3.53
N ASP A 246 -10.63 16.26 2.36
CA ASP A 246 -10.75 17.44 1.50
C ASP A 246 -12.16 17.62 0.94
N LEU A 247 -12.92 16.52 0.77
CA LEU A 247 -14.32 16.60 0.34
C LEU A 247 -15.17 17.47 1.28
N GLN A 248 -14.91 17.42 2.58
CA GLN A 248 -15.61 18.29 3.55
C GLN A 248 -15.04 19.71 3.60
N LEU A 249 -13.74 19.87 3.39
CA LEU A 249 -13.05 21.14 3.54
C LEU A 249 -13.19 22.04 2.30
N ASP A 250 -13.01 21.45 1.12
CA ASP A 250 -12.93 22.15 -0.14
C ASP A 250 -14.25 22.13 -0.92
N GLU A 251 -15.02 21.04 -0.81
CA GLU A 251 -16.29 20.84 -1.51
C GLU A 251 -17.51 20.98 -0.58
N ARG A 252 -17.58 22.12 0.12
CA ARG A 252 -18.59 22.38 1.16
C ARG A 252 -20.02 22.27 0.70
N GLU A 253 -20.31 22.65 -0.55
CA GLU A 253 -21.66 22.54 -1.12
C GLU A 253 -22.07 21.08 -1.27
N LEU A 254 -21.19 20.24 -1.86
CA LEU A 254 -21.41 18.81 -1.98
C LEU A 254 -21.53 18.15 -0.61
N TRP A 255 -20.66 18.53 0.34
CA TRP A 255 -20.74 18.00 1.70
C TRP A 255 -22.08 18.33 2.38
N SER A 256 -22.58 19.55 2.23
CA SER A 256 -23.89 19.94 2.78
C SER A 256 -25.06 19.18 2.15
N ILE A 257 -24.94 18.76 0.88
CA ILE A 257 -25.92 17.88 0.23
C ILE A 257 -25.90 16.50 0.91
N LEU A 258 -24.71 15.94 1.13
CA LEU A 258 -24.56 14.63 1.80
C LEU A 258 -25.10 14.67 3.24
N GLU A 259 -24.76 15.71 4.02
CA GLU A 259 -25.29 15.86 5.38
C GLU A 259 -26.82 15.93 5.42
N ARG A 260 -27.42 16.64 4.49
CA ARG A 260 -28.89 16.74 4.40
C ARG A 260 -29.53 15.44 3.93
N GLU A 261 -28.95 14.76 2.91
CA GLU A 261 -29.48 13.51 2.35
C GLU A 261 -29.48 12.38 3.39
N PHE A 262 -28.42 12.32 4.20
CA PHE A 262 -28.26 11.27 5.20
C PHE A 262 -28.58 11.74 6.63
N ASP A 263 -29.03 13.00 6.81
CA ASP A 263 -29.32 13.59 8.12
C ASP A 263 -28.14 13.40 9.10
N GLY A 264 -26.92 13.66 8.64
CA GLY A 264 -25.68 13.49 9.40
C GLY A 264 -25.24 12.05 9.66
N ARG A 265 -25.99 11.02 9.20
CA ARG A 265 -25.64 9.59 9.34
C ARG A 265 -24.54 9.20 8.36
N ILE A 266 -23.37 9.82 8.53
CA ILE A 266 -22.19 9.63 7.72
C ILE A 266 -21.10 8.98 8.58
N TYR A 267 -20.54 7.88 8.08
CA TYR A 267 -19.59 7.04 8.80
C TYR A 267 -18.31 6.80 8.02
N ALA A 268 -17.25 6.53 8.74
CA ALA A 268 -15.94 6.16 8.27
C ALA A 268 -15.63 4.71 8.66
N PHE A 269 -15.17 3.91 7.73
CA PHE A 269 -14.66 2.57 8.01
C PHE A 269 -13.13 2.58 7.97
N GLU A 270 -12.50 2.52 9.16
CA GLU A 270 -11.06 2.39 9.32
C GLU A 270 -10.67 0.91 9.31
N HIS A 271 -9.69 0.53 8.48
CA HIS A 271 -9.28 -0.86 8.32
C HIS A 271 -7.80 -0.97 7.92
N ARG A 272 -7.20 -2.13 8.16
CA ARG A 272 -5.82 -2.42 7.76
C ARG A 272 -5.79 -2.79 6.29
N THR A 273 -4.94 -2.10 5.53
CA THR A 273 -4.93 -2.19 4.07
C THR A 273 -3.77 -3.01 3.50
N LEU A 274 -2.75 -3.27 4.32
CA LEU A 274 -1.55 -3.99 3.93
C LEU A 274 -1.46 -5.38 4.56
N SER A 275 -1.77 -5.49 5.86
CA SER A 275 -1.73 -6.75 6.61
C SER A 275 -2.97 -7.62 6.45
N GLU A 276 -4.09 -7.03 6.00
CA GLU A 276 -5.36 -7.73 5.82
C GLU A 276 -5.81 -7.72 4.36
N SER A 277 -6.43 -8.81 3.91
CA SER A 277 -7.04 -8.89 2.59
C SER A 277 -8.34 -8.09 2.52
N PRO A 278 -8.82 -7.72 1.32
CA PRO A 278 -10.13 -7.11 1.17
C PRO A 278 -11.27 -7.98 1.72
N ILE A 279 -11.12 -9.32 1.74
CA ILE A 279 -12.11 -10.25 2.30
C ILE A 279 -12.20 -10.07 3.82
N GLU A 280 -11.05 -10.00 4.51
CA GLU A 280 -11.02 -9.74 5.95
C GLU A 280 -11.68 -8.38 6.26
N ASN A 281 -11.36 -7.35 5.48
CA ASN A 281 -11.94 -6.01 5.67
C ASN A 281 -13.44 -5.98 5.36
N ALA A 282 -13.93 -6.66 4.31
CA ALA A 282 -15.35 -6.75 4.00
C ALA A 282 -16.13 -7.44 5.14
N ARG A 283 -15.59 -8.51 5.72
CA ARG A 283 -16.18 -9.18 6.87
C ARG A 283 -16.22 -8.29 8.12
N GLN A 284 -15.14 -7.53 8.37
CA GLN A 284 -15.09 -6.57 9.48
C GLN A 284 -16.13 -5.46 9.31
N LEU A 285 -16.26 -4.91 8.09
CA LEU A 285 -17.29 -3.94 7.77
C LEU A 285 -18.67 -4.54 8.00
N LEU A 286 -18.94 -5.70 7.42
CA LEU A 286 -20.22 -6.38 7.55
C LEU A 286 -20.55 -6.73 9.02
N ALA A 287 -19.56 -7.15 9.80
CA ALA A 287 -19.74 -7.42 11.23
C ALA A 287 -20.20 -6.18 12.01
N ALA A 288 -19.70 -5.00 11.62
CA ALA A 288 -20.06 -3.73 12.25
C ALA A 288 -21.43 -3.20 11.81
N LEU A 289 -22.02 -3.69 10.70
CA LEU A 289 -23.31 -3.25 10.20
C LEU A 289 -24.45 -4.06 10.83
N PRO A 290 -25.57 -3.43 11.27
CA PRO A 290 -26.81 -4.12 11.62
C PRO A 290 -27.43 -4.84 10.43
N ALA A 291 -28.21 -5.88 10.70
CA ALA A 291 -28.97 -6.58 9.66
C ALA A 291 -30.00 -5.65 8.99
N GLY A 292 -30.17 -5.78 7.69
CA GLY A 292 -31.16 -5.03 6.90
C GLY A 292 -30.88 -3.52 6.77
N LEU A 293 -29.71 -3.03 7.20
CA LEU A 293 -29.36 -1.62 7.12
C LEU A 293 -29.38 -1.13 5.68
N ARG A 294 -30.00 0.01 5.43
CA ARG A 294 -29.97 0.71 4.12
C ARG A 294 -28.66 1.46 3.99
N LEU A 295 -27.81 1.04 3.04
CA LEU A 295 -26.43 1.42 2.95
C LEU A 295 -26.13 2.13 1.62
N SER A 296 -25.46 3.27 1.70
CA SER A 296 -24.75 3.88 0.58
C SER A 296 -23.26 3.81 0.84
N LEU A 297 -22.46 3.49 -0.18
CA LEU A 297 -21.00 3.35 -0.09
C LEU A 297 -20.31 4.35 -0.99
N VAL A 298 -19.27 4.98 -0.48
CA VAL A 298 -18.26 5.69 -1.28
C VAL A 298 -16.90 5.11 -0.94
N THR A 299 -16.23 4.58 -1.95
CA THR A 299 -14.97 3.85 -1.76
C THR A 299 -13.87 4.46 -2.60
N HIS A 300 -12.64 4.44 -2.10
CA HIS A 300 -11.47 4.95 -2.82
C HIS A 300 -10.44 3.82 -3.00
N SER A 301 -9.88 3.72 -4.23
CA SER A 301 -8.78 2.81 -4.54
C SER A 301 -9.08 1.36 -4.11
N ARG A 302 -8.19 0.72 -3.33
CA ARG A 302 -8.39 -0.64 -2.78
C ARG A 302 -9.68 -0.81 -1.97
N GLY A 303 -10.18 0.27 -1.34
CA GLY A 303 -11.48 0.25 -0.65
C GLY A 303 -12.64 -0.17 -1.54
N GLY A 304 -12.51 0.04 -2.87
CA GLY A 304 -13.47 -0.45 -3.84
C GLY A 304 -13.60 -1.97 -3.87
N LEU A 305 -12.51 -2.72 -3.66
CA LEU A 305 -12.58 -4.19 -3.57
C LEU A 305 -13.40 -4.64 -2.36
N VAL A 306 -13.34 -3.89 -1.25
CA VAL A 306 -14.16 -4.13 -0.06
C VAL A 306 -15.65 -3.86 -0.36
N GLY A 307 -15.94 -2.71 -1.00
CA GLY A 307 -17.31 -2.37 -1.41
C GLY A 307 -17.90 -3.36 -2.42
N ASP A 308 -17.09 -3.77 -3.40
CA ASP A 308 -17.49 -4.78 -4.40
C ASP A 308 -17.91 -6.09 -3.71
N LEU A 309 -17.10 -6.60 -2.76
CA LEU A 309 -17.41 -7.82 -1.99
C LEU A 309 -18.74 -7.72 -1.22
N ILE A 310 -19.07 -6.55 -0.65
CA ILE A 310 -20.36 -6.31 0.04
C ILE A 310 -21.53 -6.34 -0.94
N CYS A 311 -21.30 -6.00 -2.21
CA CYS A 311 -22.32 -5.96 -3.26
C CYS A 311 -22.54 -7.29 -3.97
N LEU A 312 -21.70 -8.32 -3.73
CA LEU A 312 -21.83 -9.62 -4.40
C LEU A 312 -23.07 -10.40 -3.97
N GLU A 313 -23.53 -11.25 -4.88
CA GLU A 313 -24.63 -12.21 -4.66
C GLU A 313 -24.27 -13.55 -5.30
N ASN A 314 -24.62 -14.65 -4.63
CA ASN A 314 -24.55 -16.01 -5.19
C ASN A 314 -23.20 -16.40 -5.81
N PHE A 315 -22.09 -16.05 -5.14
CA PHE A 315 -20.73 -16.31 -5.62
C PHE A 315 -20.10 -17.60 -5.07
N ASP A 316 -20.86 -18.44 -4.35
CA ASP A 316 -20.35 -19.66 -3.68
C ASP A 316 -19.64 -20.61 -4.66
N SER A 317 -20.16 -20.77 -5.88
CA SER A 317 -19.56 -21.62 -6.92
C SER A 317 -18.18 -21.13 -7.40
N LEU A 318 -17.88 -19.85 -7.22
CA LEU A 318 -16.61 -19.27 -7.62
C LEU A 318 -15.54 -19.40 -6.55
N ILE A 319 -15.91 -19.68 -5.30
CA ILE A 319 -14.97 -19.75 -4.15
C ILE A 319 -13.94 -20.86 -4.38
N GLU A 320 -14.32 -22.00 -4.94
CA GLU A 320 -13.40 -23.13 -5.20
C GLU A 320 -12.31 -22.77 -6.23
N HIS A 321 -12.59 -21.80 -7.10
CA HIS A 321 -11.65 -21.30 -8.11
C HIS A 321 -10.75 -20.16 -7.60
N TYR A 322 -10.93 -19.76 -6.33
CA TYR A 322 -10.10 -18.74 -5.71
C TYR A 322 -8.69 -19.28 -5.41
N ARG A 323 -7.82 -19.25 -6.42
CA ARG A 323 -6.43 -19.71 -6.36
C ARG A 323 -5.57 -18.93 -7.34
N SER A 324 -4.27 -18.82 -7.06
CA SER A 324 -3.33 -18.25 -8.02
C SER A 324 -3.02 -19.25 -9.14
N ASP A 325 -3.05 -18.77 -10.38
CA ASP A 325 -2.56 -19.49 -11.56
C ASP A 325 -1.14 -19.01 -11.90
N LEU A 326 -0.33 -18.68 -10.89
CA LEU A 326 1.09 -18.38 -11.14
C LEU A 326 1.66 -19.56 -11.93
N PRO A 327 2.20 -19.32 -13.16
CA PRO A 327 2.80 -20.40 -13.94
C PRO A 327 3.89 -21.03 -13.09
N ALA A 328 3.95 -22.36 -13.09
CA ALA A 328 5.10 -23.07 -12.58
C ALA A 328 6.31 -22.44 -13.28
N THR A 329 7.17 -21.78 -12.52
CA THR A 329 8.26 -20.95 -13.03
C THR A 329 9.07 -21.75 -14.02
N GLY A 330 9.04 -21.35 -15.30
CA GLY A 330 9.89 -21.95 -16.32
C GLY A 330 11.36 -21.65 -15.95
N GLU A 331 12.18 -22.69 -15.98
CA GLU A 331 13.67 -22.71 -16.00
C GLU A 331 14.48 -22.06 -14.86
N THR A 332 13.88 -21.34 -13.90
CA THR A 332 14.55 -20.99 -12.64
C THR A 332 13.79 -21.58 -11.46
N ASP A 333 13.81 -22.91 -11.37
CA ASP A 333 13.27 -23.67 -10.24
C ASP A 333 14.20 -23.48 -9.03
N THR A 334 14.13 -22.29 -8.42
CA THR A 334 14.79 -22.04 -7.15
C THR A 334 13.87 -22.55 -6.03
N ALA A 335 14.46 -23.20 -5.03
CA ALA A 335 13.73 -23.66 -3.84
C ALA A 335 12.87 -22.53 -3.21
N ALA A 336 13.29 -21.28 -3.34
CA ALA A 336 12.55 -20.10 -2.90
C ALA A 336 11.21 -19.90 -3.64
N ALA A 337 11.16 -20.09 -4.99
CA ALA A 337 9.92 -19.95 -5.76
C ALA A 337 8.90 -21.01 -5.35
N THR A 338 9.34 -22.23 -5.08
CA THR A 338 8.48 -23.33 -4.61
C THR A 338 7.89 -23.03 -3.24
N VAL A 339 8.66 -22.42 -2.33
CA VAL A 339 8.19 -22.02 -0.99
C VAL A 339 7.10 -20.94 -1.11
N VAL A 340 7.35 -19.88 -1.88
CA VAL A 340 6.36 -18.80 -2.11
C VAL A 340 5.07 -19.35 -2.70
N GLN A 341 5.15 -20.26 -3.68
CA GLN A 341 3.97 -20.86 -4.31
C GLN A 341 3.16 -21.72 -3.33
N ARG A 342 3.83 -22.49 -2.46
CA ARG A 342 3.17 -23.26 -1.40
C ARG A 342 2.47 -22.34 -0.39
N GLU A 343 3.15 -21.31 0.09
CA GLU A 343 2.58 -20.35 1.07
C GLU A 343 1.38 -19.59 0.50
N LEU A 344 1.42 -19.21 -0.78
CA LEU A 344 0.27 -18.60 -1.45
C LEU A 344 -0.89 -19.60 -1.59
N GLY A 345 -0.59 -20.87 -1.87
CA GLY A 345 -1.60 -21.94 -1.91
C GLY A 345 -2.35 -22.08 -0.57
N ASP A 346 -1.61 -22.08 0.53
CA ASP A 346 -2.16 -22.12 1.90
C ASP A 346 -2.95 -20.85 2.23
N ALA A 347 -2.40 -19.68 1.91
CA ALA A 347 -3.05 -18.39 2.11
C ALA A 347 -4.39 -18.28 1.34
N HIS A 348 -4.41 -18.72 0.07
CA HIS A 348 -5.65 -18.76 -0.71
C HIS A 348 -6.63 -19.81 -0.16
N GLY A 349 -6.13 -20.89 0.47
CA GLY A 349 -6.95 -21.84 1.22
C GLY A 349 -7.69 -21.18 2.38
N GLU A 350 -6.99 -20.37 3.18
CA GLU A 350 -7.58 -19.58 4.25
C GLU A 350 -8.56 -18.54 3.70
N GLN A 351 -8.22 -17.85 2.62
CA GLN A 351 -9.10 -16.86 2.00
C GLN A 351 -10.39 -17.48 1.44
N ARG A 352 -10.36 -18.72 0.92
CA ARG A 352 -11.60 -19.45 0.55
C ARG A 352 -12.50 -19.67 1.76
N GLN A 353 -11.95 -19.99 2.94
CA GLN A 353 -12.75 -20.13 4.16
C GLN A 353 -13.38 -18.79 4.57
N LEU A 354 -12.62 -17.69 4.47
CA LEU A 354 -13.13 -16.35 4.74
C LEU A 354 -14.22 -15.94 3.75
N LEU A 355 -14.11 -16.29 2.47
CA LEU A 355 -15.15 -16.05 1.46
C LEU A 355 -16.42 -16.82 1.74
N ARG A 356 -16.35 -18.11 2.17
CA ARG A 356 -17.53 -18.88 2.58
C ARG A 356 -18.21 -18.24 3.79
N ALA A 357 -17.41 -17.78 4.76
CA ALA A 357 -17.94 -17.06 5.91
C ALA A 357 -18.62 -15.74 5.50
N LEU A 358 -17.98 -14.97 4.60
CA LEU A 358 -18.56 -13.73 4.06
C LEU A 358 -19.89 -13.99 3.32
N ALA A 359 -19.98 -15.04 2.50
CA ALA A 359 -21.21 -15.42 1.81
C ALA A 359 -22.34 -15.73 2.80
N SER A 360 -22.05 -16.50 3.86
CA SER A 360 -22.98 -16.79 4.93
C SER A 360 -23.43 -15.54 5.70
N GLU A 361 -22.49 -14.67 6.06
CA GLU A 361 -22.75 -13.42 6.77
C GLU A 361 -23.58 -12.44 5.93
N LEU A 362 -23.34 -12.35 4.61
CA LEU A 362 -24.14 -11.56 3.68
C LEU A 362 -25.59 -12.09 3.58
N ALA A 363 -25.76 -13.42 3.54
CA ALA A 363 -27.07 -14.05 3.51
C ALA A 363 -27.85 -13.86 4.82
N GLU A 364 -27.16 -13.80 5.95
CA GLU A 364 -27.75 -13.54 7.27
C GLU A 364 -28.13 -12.07 7.45
N LYS A 365 -27.16 -11.17 7.24
CA LYS A 365 -27.33 -9.74 7.52
C LYS A 365 -28.13 -8.98 6.48
N LYS A 366 -28.09 -9.43 5.23
CA LYS A 366 -28.85 -8.84 4.10
C LYS A 366 -28.76 -7.31 4.04
N PRO A 367 -27.58 -6.73 3.97
CA PRO A 367 -27.45 -5.28 3.87
C PRO A 367 -28.11 -4.80 2.59
N VAL A 368 -28.88 -3.72 2.66
CA VAL A 368 -29.59 -3.16 1.51
C VAL A 368 -28.72 -2.06 0.92
N VAL A 369 -27.76 -2.42 0.09
CA VAL A 369 -26.93 -1.45 -0.63
C VAL A 369 -27.80 -0.78 -1.70
N GLN A 370 -28.00 0.53 -1.57
CA GLN A 370 -28.81 1.33 -2.48
C GLN A 370 -27.97 2.04 -3.53
N ARG A 371 -26.89 2.71 -3.07
CA ARG A 371 -25.97 3.48 -3.92
C ARG A 371 -24.54 3.07 -3.61
N TYR A 372 -23.74 2.97 -4.65
CA TYR A 372 -22.33 2.62 -4.52
C TYR A 372 -21.47 3.43 -5.50
N VAL A 373 -20.58 4.26 -4.99
CA VAL A 373 -19.63 5.04 -5.77
C VAL A 373 -18.22 4.48 -5.60
N ARG A 374 -17.60 4.08 -6.70
CA ARG A 374 -16.20 3.68 -6.76
C ARG A 374 -15.34 4.83 -7.28
N VAL A 375 -14.33 5.24 -6.52
CA VAL A 375 -13.36 6.27 -6.92
C VAL A 375 -12.01 5.61 -7.12
N ALA A 376 -11.45 5.67 -8.34
CA ALA A 376 -10.13 5.16 -8.70
C ALA A 376 -9.86 3.71 -8.20
N SER A 377 -10.87 2.82 -8.28
CA SER A 377 -10.79 1.46 -7.77
C SER A 377 -10.16 0.49 -8.77
N PRO A 378 -9.22 -0.39 -8.36
CA PRO A 378 -8.62 -1.41 -9.21
C PRO A 378 -9.50 -2.68 -9.32
N ALA A 379 -10.77 -2.56 -9.68
CA ALA A 379 -11.73 -3.68 -9.71
C ALA A 379 -11.32 -4.82 -10.65
N GLN A 380 -10.53 -4.56 -11.67
CA GLN A 380 -9.95 -5.56 -12.59
C GLN A 380 -8.45 -5.78 -12.35
N GLY A 381 -7.95 -5.35 -11.20
CA GLY A 381 -6.53 -5.27 -10.92
C GLY A 381 -5.89 -4.02 -11.50
N THR A 382 -4.69 -3.70 -11.03
CA THR A 382 -3.90 -2.58 -11.53
C THR A 382 -2.53 -3.05 -12.00
N ARG A 383 -2.13 -2.66 -13.20
CA ARG A 383 -0.78 -2.93 -13.71
C ARG A 383 0.30 -2.18 -12.94
N LEU A 384 -0.08 -1.13 -12.20
CA LEU A 384 0.82 -0.43 -11.28
C LEU A 384 1.42 -1.38 -10.25
N ALA A 385 0.64 -2.38 -9.79
CA ALA A 385 1.11 -3.38 -8.82
C ALA A 385 1.80 -4.59 -9.47
N SER A 386 1.55 -4.88 -10.76
CA SER A 386 2.01 -6.11 -11.43
C SER A 386 3.47 -6.09 -11.90
N GLY A 387 4.09 -4.91 -12.04
CA GLY A 387 5.45 -4.79 -12.55
C GLY A 387 6.51 -4.93 -11.46
N ASN A 388 6.47 -4.04 -10.49
CA ASN A 388 7.40 -3.96 -9.36
C ASN A 388 6.67 -3.34 -8.17
N LEU A 389 6.63 -4.05 -7.06
CA LEU A 389 6.04 -3.55 -5.80
C LEU A 389 6.73 -2.26 -5.33
N ASP A 390 8.03 -2.18 -5.50
CA ASP A 390 8.84 -1.01 -5.15
C ASP A 390 8.39 0.23 -5.94
N VAL A 391 8.11 0.07 -7.24
CA VAL A 391 7.62 1.16 -8.11
C VAL A 391 6.24 1.63 -7.69
N PHE A 392 5.32 0.70 -7.47
CA PHE A 392 3.97 1.02 -7.00
C PHE A 392 3.98 1.78 -5.67
N LEU A 393 4.71 1.28 -4.69
CA LEU A 393 4.78 1.90 -3.37
C LEU A 393 5.55 3.23 -3.39
N SER A 394 6.57 3.35 -4.23
CA SER A 394 7.30 4.60 -4.43
C SER A 394 6.40 5.66 -5.08
N GLY A 395 5.58 5.26 -6.06
CA GLY A 395 4.56 6.13 -6.66
C GLY A 395 3.53 6.58 -5.65
N LEU A 396 3.00 5.65 -4.85
CA LEU A 396 2.08 5.96 -3.75
C LEU A 396 2.71 6.95 -2.76
N LEU A 397 3.97 6.72 -2.37
CA LEU A 397 4.69 7.59 -1.44
C LEU A 397 4.94 8.99 -2.05
N THR A 398 5.27 9.06 -3.34
CA THR A 398 5.44 10.32 -4.08
C THR A 398 4.14 11.10 -4.13
N LEU A 399 3.03 10.45 -4.47
CA LEU A 399 1.70 11.08 -4.50
C LEU A 399 1.29 11.60 -3.11
N LEU A 400 1.45 10.80 -2.07
CA LEU A 400 1.16 11.22 -0.70
C LEU A 400 2.05 12.39 -0.26
N GLY A 401 3.31 12.42 -0.68
CA GLY A 401 4.26 13.50 -0.38
C GLY A 401 3.93 14.83 -1.07
N GLN A 402 3.11 14.85 -2.10
CA GLN A 402 2.66 16.07 -2.78
C GLN A 402 1.46 16.74 -2.08
N ILE A 403 0.80 16.04 -1.17
CA ILE A 403 -0.34 16.57 -0.41
C ILE A 403 0.18 17.43 0.76
N PRO A 404 -0.12 18.74 0.83
CA PRO A 404 0.49 19.66 1.81
C PRO A 404 0.30 19.27 3.27
N PHE A 405 -0.76 18.55 3.62
CA PHE A 405 -1.09 18.14 4.99
C PHE A 405 -0.44 16.81 5.42
N PHE A 406 0.23 16.10 4.50
CA PHE A 406 0.87 14.81 4.82
C PHE A 406 2.25 14.96 5.48
N PHE A 407 2.94 16.08 5.30
CA PHE A 407 4.21 16.34 5.97
C PHE A 407 4.01 16.44 7.49
N GLY A 408 4.61 15.51 8.26
CA GLY A 408 4.46 15.42 9.72
C GLY A 408 3.28 14.56 10.18
N ASN A 409 2.53 13.94 9.26
CA ASN A 409 1.48 12.98 9.60
C ASN A 409 2.10 11.60 9.91
N PRO A 410 1.75 10.95 11.04
CA PRO A 410 2.20 9.59 11.37
C PRO A 410 1.92 8.57 10.26
N LEU A 411 0.82 8.73 9.51
CA LEU A 411 0.48 7.87 8.39
C LEU A 411 1.53 7.92 7.28
N TYR A 412 2.04 9.11 6.95
CA TYR A 412 3.07 9.26 5.94
C TYR A 412 4.40 8.63 6.38
N SER A 413 4.78 8.76 7.65
CA SER A 413 5.93 8.07 8.23
C SER A 413 5.74 6.55 8.22
N ALA A 414 4.54 6.06 8.50
CA ALA A 414 4.21 4.64 8.37
C ALA A 414 4.37 4.15 6.93
N CYS A 415 3.87 4.88 5.94
CA CYS A 415 4.03 4.55 4.52
C CYS A 415 5.51 4.51 4.12
N LYS A 416 6.31 5.51 4.52
CA LYS A 416 7.78 5.50 4.31
C LYS A 416 8.42 4.25 4.89
N ARG A 417 8.06 3.89 6.13
CA ARG A 417 8.57 2.68 6.79
C ARG A 417 8.22 1.41 6.01
N VAL A 418 6.97 1.28 5.55
CA VAL A 418 6.52 0.13 4.74
C VAL A 418 7.36 0.00 3.48
N VAL A 419 7.52 1.09 2.71
CA VAL A 419 8.27 1.08 1.46
C VAL A 419 9.73 0.68 1.69
N LEU A 420 10.36 1.23 2.71
CA LEU A 420 11.75 0.92 3.06
C LEU A 420 11.93 -0.55 3.50
N GLU A 421 11.01 -1.08 4.32
CA GLU A 421 11.09 -2.47 4.76
C GLU A 421 10.84 -3.46 3.60
N ILE A 422 9.94 -3.14 2.69
CA ILE A 422 9.68 -3.93 1.48
C ILE A 422 10.92 -3.95 0.59
N ALA A 423 11.49 -2.78 0.28
CA ALA A 423 12.68 -2.67 -0.55
C ALA A 423 13.89 -3.38 0.10
N ARG A 424 14.12 -3.17 1.41
CA ARG A 424 15.20 -3.81 2.15
C ARG A 424 15.09 -5.34 2.19
N ARG A 425 13.86 -5.86 2.37
CA ARG A 425 13.61 -7.30 2.49
C ARG A 425 13.33 -7.97 1.16
N ARG A 426 13.26 -7.21 0.06
CA ARG A 426 12.92 -7.70 -1.29
C ARG A 426 11.59 -8.46 -1.29
N THR A 427 10.61 -7.92 -0.57
CA THR A 427 9.31 -8.55 -0.42
C THR A 427 8.59 -8.59 -1.76
N SER A 428 8.08 -9.74 -2.15
CA SER A 428 7.25 -9.88 -3.36
C SER A 428 5.86 -9.26 -3.12
N ALA A 429 5.28 -8.62 -4.16
CA ALA A 429 3.92 -8.11 -4.16
C ALA A 429 2.88 -9.17 -3.80
N HIS A 430 3.10 -10.40 -4.24
CA HIS A 430 2.25 -11.55 -3.95
C HIS A 430 2.22 -11.93 -2.47
N LEU A 431 3.23 -11.53 -1.69
CA LEU A 431 3.31 -11.84 -0.25
C LEU A 431 2.69 -10.76 0.64
N VAL A 432 2.22 -9.66 0.08
CA VAL A 432 1.54 -8.59 0.84
C VAL A 432 0.02 -8.75 0.66
N PRO A 433 -0.74 -9.21 1.67
CA PRO A 433 -2.16 -9.58 1.52
C PRO A 433 -3.04 -8.48 0.92
N GLY A 434 -2.77 -7.23 1.31
CA GLY A 434 -3.50 -6.07 0.81
C GLY A 434 -3.15 -5.67 -0.63
N ILE A 435 -1.94 -5.95 -1.08
CA ILE A 435 -1.43 -5.62 -2.43
C ILE A 435 -1.73 -6.73 -3.41
N GLU A 436 -1.52 -7.99 -3.01
CA GLU A 436 -1.79 -9.18 -3.85
C GLU A 436 -3.20 -9.12 -4.46
N ALA A 437 -4.20 -8.75 -3.67
CA ALA A 437 -5.58 -8.63 -4.12
C ALA A 437 -5.80 -7.60 -5.25
N MET A 438 -4.87 -6.66 -5.45
CA MET A 438 -4.93 -5.64 -6.50
C MET A 438 -4.18 -6.03 -7.78
N LEU A 439 -3.50 -7.18 -7.80
CA LEU A 439 -2.82 -7.66 -9.01
C LEU A 439 -3.84 -8.11 -10.05
N PRO A 440 -3.65 -7.85 -11.36
CA PRO A 440 -4.59 -8.25 -12.42
C PRO A 440 -4.81 -9.76 -12.49
N GLU A 441 -3.78 -10.54 -12.19
CA GLU A 441 -3.78 -12.00 -12.15
C GLU A 441 -4.26 -12.59 -10.83
N SER A 442 -4.59 -11.74 -9.84
CA SER A 442 -5.00 -12.22 -8.53
C SER A 442 -6.32 -12.98 -8.57
N PRO A 443 -6.52 -13.95 -7.65
CA PRO A 443 -7.81 -14.61 -7.50
C PRO A 443 -8.95 -13.64 -7.20
N MET A 444 -8.65 -12.52 -6.51
CA MET A 444 -9.61 -11.47 -6.20
C MET A 444 -10.13 -10.77 -7.46
N ALA A 445 -9.22 -10.35 -8.35
CA ALA A 445 -9.61 -9.69 -9.59
C ALA A 445 -10.50 -10.60 -10.47
N ARG A 446 -10.23 -11.91 -10.48
CA ARG A 446 -11.06 -12.89 -11.18
C ARG A 446 -12.43 -13.06 -10.51
N LEU A 447 -12.44 -13.24 -9.19
CA LEU A 447 -13.70 -13.36 -8.44
C LEU A 447 -14.62 -12.17 -8.72
N LEU A 448 -14.10 -10.94 -8.58
CA LEU A 448 -14.91 -9.73 -8.75
C LEU A 448 -15.39 -9.50 -10.20
N ARG A 449 -14.64 -9.99 -11.19
CA ARG A 449 -15.05 -9.93 -12.60
C ARG A 449 -16.19 -10.91 -12.89
N ASP A 450 -16.14 -12.12 -12.32
CA ASP A 450 -17.01 -13.23 -12.69
C ASP A 450 -18.23 -13.35 -11.76
N ALA A 451 -18.17 -12.78 -10.55
CA ALA A 451 -19.24 -12.84 -9.58
C ALA A 451 -20.39 -11.87 -9.90
N PRO A 452 -21.65 -12.32 -9.75
CA PRO A 452 -22.79 -11.45 -9.97
C PRO A 452 -22.90 -10.40 -8.85
N VAL A 453 -23.25 -9.18 -9.26
CA VAL A 453 -23.59 -8.09 -8.34
C VAL A 453 -25.08 -8.17 -8.03
N ARG A 454 -25.43 -7.92 -6.77
CA ARG A 454 -26.81 -7.89 -6.30
C ARG A 454 -27.63 -6.87 -7.11
N PRO A 455 -28.82 -7.26 -7.61
CA PRO A 455 -29.66 -6.38 -8.43
C PRO A 455 -30.17 -5.18 -7.61
N GLY A 456 -30.45 -4.08 -8.31
CA GLY A 456 -31.05 -2.88 -7.72
C GLY A 456 -30.08 -1.92 -7.04
N ILE A 457 -28.77 -2.17 -7.11
CA ILE A 457 -27.75 -1.24 -6.65
C ILE A 457 -27.50 -0.18 -7.74
N GLU A 458 -27.66 1.09 -7.39
CA GLU A 458 -27.26 2.21 -8.23
C GLU A 458 -25.76 2.43 -8.11
N MET A 459 -25.01 2.15 -9.18
CA MET A 459 -23.54 2.20 -9.17
C MET A 459 -23.02 3.35 -10.02
N ALA A 460 -22.01 4.07 -9.50
CA ALA A 460 -21.23 5.06 -10.24
C ALA A 460 -19.73 4.79 -10.10
N VAL A 461 -18.98 5.13 -11.14
CA VAL A 461 -17.51 4.99 -11.17
C VAL A 461 -16.90 6.34 -11.52
N ILE A 462 -15.99 6.80 -10.67
CA ILE A 462 -15.12 7.93 -10.93
C ILE A 462 -13.74 7.35 -11.22
N ALA A 463 -13.36 7.33 -12.50
CA ALA A 463 -12.04 6.86 -12.93
C ALA A 463 -11.06 8.04 -13.00
N GLY A 464 -9.82 7.83 -12.54
CA GLY A 464 -8.72 8.76 -12.81
C GLY A 464 -8.22 8.55 -14.23
N ASP A 465 -7.99 9.64 -14.98
CA ASP A 465 -7.32 9.61 -16.26
C ASP A 465 -5.82 9.82 -16.05
N ILE A 466 -5.03 8.78 -16.31
CA ILE A 466 -3.57 8.82 -16.22
C ILE A 466 -2.94 9.24 -17.58
N GLU A 467 -3.73 9.32 -18.66
CA GLU A 467 -3.24 9.64 -20.01
C GLU A 467 -3.08 11.14 -20.26
N GLY A 468 -3.61 12.00 -19.39
CA GLY A 468 -3.43 13.45 -19.45
C GLY A 468 -1.99 13.86 -19.18
N GLY A 469 -1.23 14.17 -20.23
CA GLY A 469 0.15 14.60 -20.15
C GLY A 469 0.34 15.83 -19.25
N GLY A 470 1.00 15.63 -18.14
CA GLY A 470 1.46 16.67 -17.22
C GLY A 470 0.84 16.56 -15.85
N LEU A 471 1.55 15.93 -14.94
CA LEU A 471 1.34 15.80 -13.51
C LEU A 471 0.94 14.39 -13.06
N LEU A 472 1.80 13.46 -13.34
CA LEU A 472 2.09 12.31 -12.46
C LEU A 472 3.47 11.83 -12.82
#